data_fc024447241e9e015da0402e777f2c8f
#
_entry.id   fc024447241e9e015da0402e777f2c8f
#
_cell.length_a   1.000
_cell.length_b   1.000
_cell.length_c   1.000
_cell.angle_alpha   90.00
_cell.angle_beta   90.00
_cell.angle_gamma   90.00
#
_symmetry.space_group_name_H-M   'P 1'
#
loop_
_entity.id
_entity.type
_entity.pdbx_description
1 polymer ?
#
loop_
_entity_poly.entity_id
_entity_poly.type
_entity_poly.pdbx_seq_one_letter_code
_entity_poly.pdbx_strand_id
1 'polypeptide(L)'
;MAAKQKTLADAFYETLKDVYYAEKQSVRALKKSAKAAENDELRQAFTAHAEESAHQVERLGQVFEIIGKPARSKTCEAMQGITSEMEEDLEDFGDSPAADAVLIGCAQAIEHYEIARYGLLKSWATKLGHGDAAALFDATLQEEKKADELLTQLADASIAASKSGAAKTSKAKAA
;
A
#
# COMPACT_ATOMS: atom_id res chain seq x y z
N MET A 1 17.20 38.09 -6.37
CA MET A 1 16.37 37.43 -7.39
C MET A 1 15.15 36.84 -6.69
N ALA A 2 13.92 37.17 -7.13
CA ALA A 2 12.70 36.56 -6.56
C ALA A 2 12.71 35.05 -6.84
N ALA A 3 12.44 34.22 -5.83
CA ALA A 3 12.32 32.79 -6.01
C ALA A 3 11.18 32.49 -6.99
N LYS A 4 11.42 31.62 -7.98
CA LYS A 4 10.39 31.22 -8.93
C LYS A 4 9.23 30.59 -8.19
N GLN A 5 8.02 31.13 -8.38
CA GLN A 5 6.82 30.61 -7.74
C GLN A 5 6.56 29.15 -8.21
N LYS A 6 6.37 28.24 -7.27
CA LYS A 6 6.04 26.85 -7.57
C LYS A 6 4.62 26.71 -8.11
N THR A 7 4.44 25.86 -9.10
CA THR A 7 3.19 25.65 -9.83
C THR A 7 2.55 24.31 -9.46
N LEU A 8 1.32 24.06 -9.92
CA LEU A 8 0.67 22.75 -9.83
C LEU A 8 1.49 21.65 -10.54
N ALA A 9 2.12 21.98 -11.67
CA ALA A 9 2.98 21.03 -12.39
C ALA A 9 4.23 20.64 -11.57
N ASP A 10 4.80 21.59 -10.80
CA ASP A 10 5.91 21.29 -9.90
C ASP A 10 5.43 20.38 -8.74
N ALA A 11 4.27 20.68 -8.16
CA ALA A 11 3.69 19.84 -7.08
C ALA A 11 3.35 18.43 -7.59
N PHE A 12 2.76 18.32 -8.77
CA PHE A 12 2.45 17.06 -9.43
C PHE A 12 3.71 16.19 -9.61
N TYR A 13 4.78 16.76 -10.17
CA TYR A 13 6.03 16.03 -10.38
C TYR A 13 6.69 15.61 -9.05
N GLU A 14 6.69 16.49 -8.02
CA GLU A 14 7.23 16.14 -6.71
C GLU A 14 6.44 15.01 -6.05
N THR A 15 5.09 15.07 -6.09
CA THR A 15 4.23 14.02 -5.55
C THR A 15 4.37 12.70 -6.33
N LEU A 16 4.52 12.75 -7.65
CA LEU A 16 4.76 11.57 -8.48
C LEU A 16 6.05 10.84 -8.07
N LYS A 17 7.12 11.57 -7.78
CA LYS A 17 8.38 10.99 -7.30
C LYS A 17 8.24 10.34 -5.91
N ASP A 18 7.44 10.96 -5.06
CA ASP A 18 7.11 10.50 -3.72
C ASP A 18 6.32 9.17 -3.78
N VAL A 19 5.28 9.13 -4.62
CA VAL A 19 4.47 7.93 -4.84
C VAL A 19 5.27 6.82 -5.54
N TYR A 20 6.15 7.15 -6.48
CA TYR A 20 7.04 6.16 -7.10
C TYR A 20 8.00 5.51 -6.12
N TYR A 21 8.40 6.20 -5.06
CA TYR A 21 9.13 5.60 -3.95
C TYR A 21 8.20 4.73 -3.11
N ALA A 22 7.04 5.26 -2.73
CA ALA A 22 6.08 4.60 -1.86
C ALA A 22 5.66 3.24 -2.44
N GLU A 23 5.30 3.19 -3.72
CA GLU A 23 4.92 1.97 -4.43
C GLU A 23 6.00 0.87 -4.38
N LYS A 24 7.26 1.27 -4.52
CA LYS A 24 8.37 0.30 -4.38
C LYS A 24 8.54 -0.23 -2.97
N GLN A 25 8.17 0.54 -1.93
CA GLN A 25 8.17 0.06 -0.55
C GLN A 25 6.95 -0.84 -0.31
N SER A 26 5.78 -0.49 -0.88
CA SER A 26 4.57 -1.31 -0.83
C SER A 26 4.83 -2.73 -1.37
N VAL A 27 5.43 -2.86 -2.55
CA VAL A 27 5.83 -4.18 -3.11
C VAL A 27 6.69 -5.00 -2.12
N ARG A 28 7.60 -4.34 -1.38
CA ARG A 28 8.44 -5.02 -0.40
C ARG A 28 7.66 -5.41 0.85
N ALA A 29 6.83 -4.51 1.33
CA ALA A 29 5.96 -4.73 2.48
C ALA A 29 5.00 -5.90 2.21
N LEU A 30 4.32 -5.92 1.07
CA LEU A 30 3.41 -6.99 0.66
C LEU A 30 4.11 -8.35 0.56
N LYS A 31 5.33 -8.40 0.01
CA LYS A 31 6.13 -9.63 -0.02
C LYS A 31 6.55 -10.10 1.37
N LYS A 32 6.78 -9.19 2.31
CA LYS A 32 7.07 -9.50 3.71
C LYS A 32 5.80 -10.03 4.40
N SER A 33 4.66 -9.35 4.20
CA SER A 33 3.35 -9.76 4.72
C SER A 33 2.94 -11.14 4.22
N ALA A 34 3.13 -11.42 2.91
CA ALA A 34 2.85 -12.74 2.35
C ALA A 34 3.65 -13.87 3.01
N LYS A 35 4.89 -13.60 3.43
CA LYS A 35 5.71 -14.60 4.15
C LYS A 35 5.31 -14.78 5.60
N ALA A 36 4.79 -13.73 6.24
CA ALA A 36 4.41 -13.72 7.63
C ALA A 36 2.97 -14.23 7.85
N ALA A 37 2.09 -14.12 6.86
CA ALA A 37 0.70 -14.53 6.98
C ALA A 37 0.54 -16.03 7.26
N GLU A 38 -0.23 -16.38 8.29
CA GLU A 38 -0.56 -17.76 8.66
C GLU A 38 -1.72 -18.32 7.82
N ASN A 39 -2.73 -17.50 7.54
CA ASN A 39 -3.88 -17.86 6.71
C ASN A 39 -3.49 -17.93 5.22
N ASP A 40 -3.82 -19.05 4.56
CA ASP A 40 -3.47 -19.29 3.15
C ASP A 40 -4.16 -18.32 2.19
N GLU A 41 -5.40 -17.91 2.45
CA GLU A 41 -6.12 -16.95 1.60
C GLU A 41 -5.49 -15.57 1.71
N LEU A 42 -5.12 -15.15 2.93
CA LEU A 42 -4.42 -13.88 3.16
C LEU A 42 -3.03 -13.88 2.49
N ARG A 43 -2.30 -14.99 2.61
CA ARG A 43 -1.00 -15.16 1.92
C ARG A 43 -1.12 -15.03 0.41
N GLN A 44 -2.16 -15.64 -0.18
CA GLN A 44 -2.43 -15.54 -1.61
C GLN A 44 -2.82 -14.12 -2.00
N ALA A 45 -3.66 -13.45 -1.21
CA ALA A 45 -4.04 -12.05 -1.45
C ALA A 45 -2.81 -11.13 -1.47
N PHE A 46 -1.94 -11.21 -0.46
CA PHE A 46 -0.70 -10.43 -0.44
C PHE A 46 0.26 -10.75 -1.59
N THR A 47 0.35 -12.03 -1.98
CA THR A 47 1.19 -12.43 -3.12
C THR A 47 0.68 -11.85 -4.42
N ALA A 48 -0.61 -11.98 -4.69
CA ALA A 48 -1.24 -11.44 -5.90
C ALA A 48 -1.14 -9.92 -5.95
N HIS A 49 -1.40 -9.25 -4.84
CA HIS A 49 -1.31 -7.79 -4.78
C HIS A 49 0.14 -7.29 -4.92
N ALA A 50 1.14 -8.01 -4.41
CA ALA A 50 2.55 -7.66 -4.63
C ALA A 50 2.97 -7.74 -6.12
N GLU A 51 2.36 -8.65 -6.91
CA GLU A 51 2.55 -8.73 -8.35
C GLU A 51 1.84 -7.56 -9.05
N GLU A 52 0.62 -7.24 -8.65
CA GLU A 52 -0.15 -6.10 -9.16
C GLU A 52 0.59 -4.78 -8.90
N SER A 53 1.07 -4.54 -7.68
CA SER A 53 1.88 -3.36 -7.33
C SER A 53 3.19 -3.27 -8.12
N ALA A 54 3.81 -4.39 -8.47
CA ALA A 54 4.97 -4.36 -9.36
C ALA A 54 4.62 -3.82 -10.75
N HIS A 55 3.46 -4.15 -11.30
CA HIS A 55 2.95 -3.56 -12.56
C HIS A 55 2.58 -2.07 -12.38
N GLN A 56 2.12 -1.68 -11.20
CA GLN A 56 1.85 -0.26 -10.89
C GLN A 56 3.13 0.57 -10.87
N VAL A 57 4.25 0.03 -10.37
CA VAL A 57 5.58 0.66 -10.51
C VAL A 57 5.94 0.90 -11.98
N GLU A 58 5.69 -0.08 -12.86
CA GLU A 58 5.93 0.07 -14.31
C GLU A 58 5.01 1.14 -14.91
N ARG A 59 3.74 1.14 -14.52
CA ARG A 59 2.74 2.14 -14.94
C ARG A 59 3.14 3.56 -14.52
N LEU A 60 3.69 3.74 -13.31
CA LEU A 60 4.27 5.02 -12.90
C LEU A 60 5.47 5.42 -13.77
N GLY A 61 6.28 4.47 -14.21
CA GLY A 61 7.35 4.71 -15.20
C GLY A 61 6.79 5.30 -16.50
N GLN A 62 5.70 4.75 -17.03
CA GLN A 62 5.01 5.27 -18.22
C GLN A 62 4.49 6.69 -17.99
N VAL A 63 3.98 7.01 -16.80
CA VAL A 63 3.55 8.37 -16.49
C VAL A 63 4.71 9.37 -16.57
N PHE A 64 5.90 9.01 -16.08
CA PHE A 64 7.08 9.86 -16.23
C PHE A 64 7.43 10.10 -17.71
N GLU A 65 7.29 9.10 -18.58
CA GLU A 65 7.50 9.24 -20.04
C GLU A 65 6.47 10.17 -20.65
N ILE A 66 5.17 10.01 -20.35
CA ILE A 66 4.07 10.85 -20.83
C ILE A 66 4.32 12.34 -20.52
N ILE A 67 4.81 12.64 -19.33
CA ILE A 67 5.06 14.03 -18.91
C ILE A 67 6.46 14.55 -19.31
N GLY A 68 7.25 13.75 -20.03
CA GLY A 68 8.59 14.11 -20.49
C GLY A 68 9.59 14.35 -19.35
N LYS A 69 9.49 13.58 -18.25
CA LYS A 69 10.36 13.70 -17.08
C LYS A 69 11.08 12.38 -16.80
N PRO A 70 12.32 12.43 -16.27
CA PRO A 70 13.01 11.22 -15.85
C PRO A 70 12.30 10.56 -14.65
N ALA A 71 12.17 9.23 -14.67
CA ALA A 71 11.67 8.45 -13.54
C ALA A 71 12.68 8.51 -12.38
N ARG A 72 12.35 9.28 -11.35
CA ARG A 72 13.17 9.45 -10.15
C ARG A 72 12.30 9.23 -8.92
N SER A 73 12.85 8.53 -7.93
CA SER A 73 12.24 8.40 -6.61
C SER A 73 12.67 9.57 -5.72
N LYS A 74 11.75 9.97 -4.85
CA LYS A 74 12.02 10.85 -3.71
C LYS A 74 11.48 10.11 -2.48
N THR A 75 12.27 10.06 -1.41
CA THR A 75 11.87 9.41 -0.17
C THR A 75 10.51 9.91 0.31
N CYS A 76 9.59 8.98 0.57
CA CYS A 76 8.27 9.24 1.12
C CYS A 76 8.29 8.95 2.62
N GLU A 77 8.36 9.99 3.44
CA GLU A 77 8.39 9.87 4.90
C GLU A 77 7.11 9.21 5.46
N ALA A 78 5.96 9.43 4.81
CA ALA A 78 4.71 8.80 5.23
C ALA A 78 4.78 7.27 5.06
N MET A 79 5.22 6.79 3.88
CA MET A 79 5.34 5.36 3.62
C MET A 79 6.45 4.73 4.47
N GLN A 80 7.54 5.44 4.75
CA GLN A 80 8.55 4.96 5.69
C GLN A 80 7.96 4.79 7.10
N GLY A 81 7.15 5.73 7.57
CA GLY A 81 6.48 5.62 8.86
C GLY A 81 5.53 4.42 8.90
N ILE A 82 4.67 4.27 7.90
CA ILE A 82 3.72 3.14 7.82
C ILE A 82 4.46 1.79 7.77
N THR A 83 5.52 1.67 6.99
CA THR A 83 6.27 0.41 6.91
C THR A 83 7.11 0.14 8.15
N SER A 84 7.58 1.17 8.87
CA SER A 84 8.26 1.02 10.16
C SER A 84 7.29 0.51 11.23
N GLU A 85 6.09 1.09 11.31
CA GLU A 85 5.03 0.65 12.22
C GLU A 85 4.64 -0.82 11.94
N MET A 86 4.49 -1.20 10.66
CA MET A 86 4.27 -2.60 10.30
C MET A 86 5.40 -3.53 10.77
N GLU A 87 6.66 -3.08 10.75
CA GLU A 87 7.78 -3.88 11.22
C GLU A 87 7.75 -4.07 12.74
N GLU A 88 7.44 -3.02 13.49
CA GLU A 88 7.25 -3.07 14.95
C GLU A 88 6.09 -3.98 15.33
N ASP A 89 4.96 -3.85 14.65
CA ASP A 89 3.78 -4.70 14.87
C ASP A 89 4.06 -6.18 14.57
N LEU A 90 4.84 -6.48 13.55
CA LEU A 90 5.27 -7.85 13.25
C LEU A 90 6.22 -8.42 14.30
N GLU A 91 7.07 -7.61 14.90
CA GLU A 91 7.94 -8.03 16.01
C GLU A 91 7.12 -8.32 17.27
N ASP A 92 6.10 -7.52 17.55
CA ASP A 92 5.29 -7.64 18.75
C ASP A 92 4.24 -8.75 18.66
N PHE A 93 3.62 -8.95 17.50
CA PHE A 93 2.45 -9.81 17.32
C PHE A 93 2.64 -10.98 16.36
N GLY A 94 3.77 -11.07 15.64
CA GLY A 94 3.99 -12.04 14.57
C GLY A 94 3.86 -13.51 14.99
N ASP A 95 4.20 -13.84 16.23
CA ASP A 95 4.06 -15.18 16.80
C ASP A 95 2.75 -15.37 17.61
N SER A 96 1.78 -14.45 17.46
CA SER A 96 0.54 -14.45 18.23
C SER A 96 -0.68 -14.85 17.38
N PRO A 97 -1.78 -15.31 18.01
CA PRO A 97 -3.04 -15.54 17.29
C PRO A 97 -3.64 -14.30 16.63
N ALA A 98 -3.10 -13.10 16.88
CA ALA A 98 -3.52 -11.86 16.29
C ALA A 98 -2.69 -11.48 15.03
N ALA A 99 -1.66 -12.23 14.66
CA ALA A 99 -0.71 -11.89 13.61
C ALA A 99 -1.40 -11.50 12.28
N ASP A 100 -2.30 -12.33 11.77
CA ASP A 100 -3.00 -12.04 10.51
C ASP A 100 -3.90 -10.80 10.60
N ALA A 101 -4.56 -10.58 11.75
CA ALA A 101 -5.39 -9.39 11.94
C ALA A 101 -4.56 -8.10 11.97
N VAL A 102 -3.38 -8.15 12.58
CA VAL A 102 -2.43 -7.03 12.60
C VAL A 102 -1.87 -6.77 11.20
N LEU A 103 -1.47 -7.82 10.48
CA LEU A 103 -1.01 -7.69 9.08
C LEU A 103 -2.04 -7.04 8.17
N ILE A 104 -3.33 -7.38 8.32
CA ILE A 104 -4.42 -6.76 7.57
C ILE A 104 -4.49 -5.26 7.89
N GLY A 105 -4.44 -4.88 9.16
CA GLY A 105 -4.46 -3.48 9.58
C GLY A 105 -3.32 -2.64 8.98
N CYS A 106 -2.10 -3.19 9.03
CA CYS A 106 -0.92 -2.55 8.43
C CYS A 106 -1.06 -2.42 6.89
N ALA A 107 -1.55 -3.46 6.22
CA ALA A 107 -1.77 -3.41 4.78
C ALA A 107 -2.82 -2.37 4.41
N GLN A 108 -3.96 -2.31 5.11
CA GLN A 108 -4.99 -1.31 4.86
C GLN A 108 -4.47 0.13 5.07
N ALA A 109 -3.53 0.38 5.98
CA ALA A 109 -2.89 1.69 6.12
C ALA A 109 -2.10 2.06 4.86
N ILE A 110 -1.42 1.10 4.22
CA ILE A 110 -0.74 1.28 2.93
C ILE A 110 -1.76 1.60 1.84
N GLU A 111 -2.81 0.77 1.68
CA GLU A 111 -3.85 0.94 0.66
C GLU A 111 -4.51 2.33 0.77
N HIS A 112 -4.89 2.75 1.96
CA HIS A 112 -5.53 4.06 2.16
C HIS A 112 -4.59 5.22 1.82
N TYR A 113 -3.30 5.10 2.10
CA TYR A 113 -2.30 6.07 1.65
C TYR A 113 -2.27 6.14 0.11
N GLU A 114 -2.20 4.99 -0.57
CA GLU A 114 -2.11 4.88 -2.02
C GLU A 114 -3.40 5.36 -2.70
N ILE A 115 -4.57 4.96 -2.22
CA ILE A 115 -5.88 5.45 -2.68
C ILE A 115 -5.93 7.00 -2.65
N ALA A 116 -5.51 7.62 -1.55
CA ALA A 116 -5.49 9.07 -1.44
C ALA A 116 -4.53 9.72 -2.44
N ARG A 117 -3.34 9.15 -2.63
CA ARG A 117 -2.32 9.68 -3.53
C ARG A 117 -2.67 9.50 -5.01
N TYR A 118 -3.16 8.34 -5.40
CA TYR A 118 -3.59 8.10 -6.79
C TYR A 118 -4.82 8.93 -7.16
N GLY A 119 -5.77 9.11 -6.26
CA GLY A 119 -6.91 10.02 -6.45
C GLY A 119 -6.47 11.46 -6.69
N LEU A 120 -5.50 11.94 -5.91
CA LEU A 120 -4.92 13.27 -6.05
C LEU A 120 -4.18 13.42 -7.40
N LEU A 121 -3.28 12.48 -7.73
CA LEU A 121 -2.49 12.49 -8.96
C LEU A 121 -3.38 12.44 -10.21
N LYS A 122 -4.42 11.59 -10.22
CA LYS A 122 -5.45 11.55 -11.27
C LYS A 122 -6.08 12.93 -11.48
N SER A 123 -6.54 13.58 -10.41
CA SER A 123 -7.16 14.90 -10.47
C SER A 123 -6.22 15.97 -11.05
N TRP A 124 -4.97 15.98 -10.60
CA TRP A 124 -3.98 16.95 -11.06
C TRP A 124 -3.54 16.68 -12.49
N ALA A 125 -3.33 15.42 -12.89
CA ALA A 125 -3.04 15.06 -14.28
C ALA A 125 -4.12 15.54 -15.24
N THR A 126 -5.40 15.34 -14.88
CA THR A 126 -6.55 15.84 -15.65
C THR A 126 -6.48 17.38 -15.82
N LYS A 127 -6.24 18.11 -14.73
CA LYS A 127 -6.15 19.58 -14.76
C LYS A 127 -4.96 20.10 -15.57
N LEU A 128 -3.87 19.34 -15.62
CA LEU A 128 -2.67 19.67 -16.38
C LEU A 128 -2.74 19.23 -17.86
N GLY A 129 -3.84 18.59 -18.29
CA GLY A 129 -4.03 18.14 -19.67
C GLY A 129 -3.33 16.81 -19.99
N HIS A 130 -2.88 16.07 -18.99
CA HIS A 130 -2.26 14.75 -19.13
C HIS A 130 -3.31 13.63 -19.02
N GLY A 131 -4.24 13.55 -19.99
CA GLY A 131 -5.37 12.61 -19.96
C GLY A 131 -4.94 11.14 -19.88
N ASP A 132 -3.90 10.76 -20.63
CA ASP A 132 -3.37 9.39 -20.62
C ASP A 132 -2.78 9.02 -19.25
N ALA A 133 -2.05 9.94 -18.61
CA ALA A 133 -1.56 9.73 -17.25
C ALA A 133 -2.71 9.62 -16.23
N ALA A 134 -3.77 10.42 -16.39
CA ALA A 134 -4.94 10.34 -15.53
C ALA A 134 -5.65 8.99 -15.63
N ALA A 135 -5.71 8.40 -16.85
CA ALA A 135 -6.27 7.06 -17.05
C ALA A 135 -5.42 5.97 -16.36
N LEU A 136 -4.09 6.07 -16.41
CA LEU A 136 -3.18 5.16 -15.73
C LEU A 136 -3.35 5.22 -14.20
N PHE A 137 -3.45 6.43 -13.64
CA PHE A 137 -3.73 6.61 -12.20
C PHE A 137 -5.10 6.09 -11.80
N ASP A 138 -6.11 6.23 -12.66
CA ASP A 138 -7.44 5.69 -12.36
C ASP A 138 -7.43 4.16 -12.32
N ALA A 139 -6.73 3.50 -13.24
CA ALA A 139 -6.58 2.06 -13.24
C ALA A 139 -5.98 1.57 -11.91
N THR A 140 -4.85 2.16 -11.48
CA THR A 140 -4.23 1.84 -10.19
C THR A 140 -5.18 2.13 -9.01
N LEU A 141 -5.83 3.29 -8.99
CA LEU A 141 -6.79 3.64 -7.93
C LEU A 141 -7.92 2.62 -7.77
N GLN A 142 -8.40 1.99 -8.85
CA GLN A 142 -9.42 0.95 -8.77
C GLN A 142 -8.84 -0.39 -8.26
N GLU A 143 -7.59 -0.68 -8.55
CA GLU A 143 -6.86 -1.85 -8.04
C GLU A 143 -6.69 -1.74 -6.53
N GLU A 144 -6.19 -0.59 -6.01
CA GLU A 144 -6.03 -0.34 -4.57
C GLU A 144 -7.35 -0.45 -3.79
N LYS A 145 -8.43 0.09 -4.33
CA LYS A 145 -9.75 -0.02 -3.71
C LYS A 145 -10.23 -1.46 -3.60
N LYS A 146 -9.94 -2.29 -4.60
CA LYS A 146 -10.29 -3.72 -4.56
C LYS A 146 -9.44 -4.49 -3.57
N ALA A 147 -8.16 -4.14 -3.45
CA ALA A 147 -7.27 -4.73 -2.46
C ALA A 147 -7.74 -4.41 -1.03
N ASP A 148 -8.07 -3.16 -0.73
CA ASP A 148 -8.63 -2.73 0.56
C ASP A 148 -9.96 -3.44 0.88
N GLU A 149 -10.86 -3.56 -0.11
CA GLU A 149 -12.13 -4.29 0.05
C GLU A 149 -11.89 -5.77 0.34
N LEU A 150 -10.95 -6.43 -0.35
CA LEU A 150 -10.58 -7.82 -0.10
C LEU A 150 -9.99 -8.00 1.31
N LEU A 151 -9.11 -7.12 1.75
CA LEU A 151 -8.54 -7.13 3.09
C LEU A 151 -9.63 -6.98 4.16
N THR A 152 -10.61 -6.11 3.93
CA THR A 152 -11.78 -5.96 4.82
C THR A 152 -12.58 -7.26 4.92
N GLN A 153 -12.79 -7.99 3.83
CA GLN A 153 -13.49 -9.28 3.84
C GLN A 153 -12.71 -10.35 4.61
N LEU A 154 -11.37 -10.35 4.52
CA LEU A 154 -10.51 -11.28 5.23
C LEU A 154 -10.35 -10.96 6.72
N ALA A 155 -10.56 -9.70 7.12
CA ALA A 155 -10.41 -9.25 8.50
C ALA A 155 -11.35 -9.99 9.48
N ASP A 156 -12.60 -10.19 9.11
CA ASP A 156 -13.59 -10.86 9.96
C ASP A 156 -13.20 -12.31 10.25
N ALA A 157 -12.64 -13.01 9.25
CA ALA A 157 -12.16 -14.39 9.41
C ALA A 157 -10.94 -14.45 10.35
N SER A 158 -9.98 -13.54 10.21
CA SER A 158 -8.77 -13.45 11.05
C SER A 158 -9.11 -13.11 12.51
N ILE A 159 -10.05 -12.18 12.74
CA ILE A 159 -10.52 -11.82 14.08
C ILE A 159 -11.25 -13.01 14.74
N ALA A 160 -12.04 -13.77 14.00
CA ALA A 160 -12.71 -14.95 14.51
C ALA A 160 -11.70 -16.06 14.92
N ALA A 161 -10.65 -16.26 14.14
CA ALA A 161 -9.58 -17.21 14.41
C ALA A 161 -8.79 -16.83 15.68
N SER A 162 -8.42 -15.56 15.83
CA SER A 162 -7.70 -15.05 17.02
C SER A 162 -8.48 -15.27 18.32
N LYS A 163 -9.80 -15.07 18.31
CA LYS A 163 -10.67 -15.34 19.46
C LYS A 163 -10.72 -16.83 19.83
N SER A 164 -10.72 -17.71 18.85
CA SER A 164 -10.76 -19.17 19.08
C SER A 164 -9.42 -19.71 19.61
N GLY A 165 -8.29 -19.14 19.21
CA GLY A 165 -6.96 -19.44 19.73
C GLY A 165 -6.81 -19.07 21.20
N ALA A 166 -7.28 -17.90 21.61
CA ALA A 166 -7.28 -17.46 23.00
C ALA A 166 -8.12 -18.38 23.92
N ALA A 167 -9.23 -18.93 23.42
CA ALA A 167 -10.07 -19.86 24.15
C ALA A 167 -9.40 -21.23 24.38
N LYS A 168 -8.55 -21.68 23.46
CA LYS A 168 -7.80 -22.96 23.61
C LYS A 168 -6.66 -22.83 24.60
N THR A 169 -5.93 -21.73 24.62
CA THR A 169 -4.83 -21.49 25.57
C THR A 169 -5.32 -21.31 27.00
N SER A 170 -6.49 -20.73 27.23
CA SER A 170 -7.08 -20.58 28.57
C SER A 170 -7.53 -21.91 29.16
N LYS A 171 -8.01 -22.87 28.35
CA LYS A 171 -8.38 -24.22 28.79
C LYS A 171 -7.17 -25.10 29.11
N ALA A 172 -6.06 -24.91 28.41
CA ALA A 172 -4.82 -25.66 28.65
C ALA A 172 -4.08 -25.22 29.94
N LYS A 173 -4.29 -23.96 30.40
CA LYS A 173 -3.72 -23.46 31.68
C LYS A 173 -4.59 -23.77 32.91
N ALA A 174 -5.81 -24.27 32.73
CA ALA A 174 -6.75 -24.60 33.80
C ALA A 174 -6.88 -26.11 34.06
N ALA A 175 -6.08 -26.93 33.39
CA ALA A 175 -5.94 -28.39 33.57
C ALA A 175 -4.56 -28.73 34.12
#